data_45043ac12b60f5810ba5d1d320473b27
#
_entry.id   45043ac12b60f5810ba5d1d320473b27
#
_cell.length_a   1.000
_cell.length_b   1.000
_cell.length_c   1.000
_cell.angle_alpha   90.00
_cell.angle_beta   90.00
_cell.angle_gamma   90.00
#
_symmetry.space_group_name_H-M   'P 1'
#
loop_
_entity.id
_entity.type
_entity.pdbx_description
1 polymer ?
#
loop_
_entity_poly.entity_id
_entity_poly.type
_entity_poly.pdbx_seq_one_letter_code
_entity_poly.pdbx_strand_id
1 'polypeptide(L)'
;MAEKVKVSCPHCGATNNFPLDSAGKTVVCGRCRNPLPVPGTVLELPEQAAATLIQSSGLPVLVDFYSPTCGPCMMMHPLVERLAKRRAGELMVVKVNTDNSPGLAESLGVRAVPTFVITSRGAERGRISGAMGETDFSLWVASRT
;
A
#
# COMPACT_ATOMS: atom_id res chain seq x y z
N MET A 1 26.98 -2.99 2.45
CA MET A 1 26.07 -3.53 3.50
C MET A 1 24.64 -3.29 3.09
N ALA A 2 23.80 -4.28 3.26
CA ALA A 2 22.39 -4.12 2.98
C ALA A 2 21.72 -3.24 4.04
N GLU A 3 20.97 -2.22 3.61
CA GLU A 3 20.13 -1.46 4.50
C GLU A 3 19.03 -2.35 5.05
N LYS A 4 18.60 -2.09 6.26
CA LYS A 4 17.48 -2.79 6.88
C LYS A 4 16.22 -1.94 6.84
N VAL A 5 15.11 -2.60 6.58
CA VAL A 5 13.79 -2.00 6.65
C VAL A 5 13.18 -2.35 8.00
N LYS A 6 12.68 -1.34 8.70
CA LYS A 6 12.00 -1.52 9.97
C LYS A 6 10.49 -1.35 9.74
N VAL A 7 9.72 -2.40 10.02
CA VAL A 7 8.28 -2.41 9.80
C VAL A 7 7.57 -2.90 11.04
N SER A 8 6.65 -2.09 11.56
CA SER A 8 5.74 -2.53 12.61
C SER A 8 4.67 -3.41 11.97
N CYS A 9 4.45 -4.60 12.52
CA CYS A 9 3.46 -5.52 11.99
C CYS A 9 2.06 -4.89 12.13
N PRO A 10 1.31 -4.74 11.03
CA PRO A 10 -0.02 -4.16 11.10
C PRO A 10 -1.06 -5.05 11.78
N HIS A 11 -0.73 -6.33 12.01
CA HIS A 11 -1.63 -7.27 12.68
C HIS A 11 -1.38 -7.35 14.19
N CYS A 12 -0.11 -7.37 14.62
CA CYS A 12 0.20 -7.59 16.03
C CYS A 12 1.04 -6.48 16.68
N GLY A 13 1.51 -5.51 15.91
CA GLY A 13 2.31 -4.39 16.42
C GLY A 13 3.78 -4.69 16.65
N ALA A 14 4.23 -5.93 16.45
CA ALA A 14 5.63 -6.27 16.65
C ALA A 14 6.52 -5.57 15.63
N THR A 15 7.68 -5.10 16.06
CA THR A 15 8.66 -4.49 15.17
C THR A 15 9.47 -5.59 14.48
N ASN A 16 9.57 -5.49 13.16
CA ASN A 16 10.35 -6.41 12.33
C ASN A 16 11.44 -5.63 11.59
N ASN A 17 12.63 -6.21 11.54
CA ASN A 17 13.72 -5.68 10.74
C ASN A 17 14.14 -6.74 9.74
N PHE A 18 14.25 -6.37 8.48
CA PHE A 18 14.72 -7.29 7.46
C PHE A 18 15.54 -6.53 6.41
N PRO A 19 16.43 -7.23 5.68
CA PRO A 19 17.24 -6.55 4.67
C PRO A 19 16.39 -5.95 3.55
N LEU A 20 16.78 -4.80 3.05
CA LEU A 20 16.09 -4.15 1.93
C LEU A 20 16.11 -5.03 0.67
N ASP A 21 17.10 -5.89 0.52
CA ASP A 21 17.15 -6.83 -0.60
C ASP A 21 16.07 -7.92 -0.53
N SER A 22 15.30 -7.97 0.57
CA SER A 22 14.07 -8.77 0.63
C SER A 22 12.91 -8.14 -0.16
N ALA A 23 13.10 -6.95 -0.72
CA ALA A 23 12.08 -6.31 -1.54
C ALA A 23 11.63 -7.24 -2.68
N GLY A 24 10.31 -7.31 -2.89
CA GLY A 24 9.72 -8.22 -3.86
C GLY A 24 9.55 -9.66 -3.38
N LYS A 25 10.02 -9.99 -2.18
CA LYS A 25 9.86 -11.33 -1.57
C LYS A 25 8.82 -11.28 -0.47
N THR A 26 8.19 -12.41 -0.21
CA THR A 26 7.26 -12.53 0.92
C THR A 26 8.04 -12.56 2.22
N VAL A 27 7.71 -11.65 3.13
CA VAL A 27 8.29 -11.61 4.48
C VAL A 27 7.15 -11.73 5.48
N VAL A 28 7.30 -12.58 6.47
CA VAL A 28 6.29 -12.77 7.51
C VAL A 28 6.77 -12.20 8.83
N CYS A 29 5.81 -11.77 9.66
CA CYS A 29 6.12 -11.27 10.99
C CYS A 29 6.74 -12.39 11.84
N GLY A 30 7.83 -12.09 12.52
CA GLY A 30 8.51 -13.06 13.39
C GLY A 30 7.66 -13.46 14.61
N ARG A 31 6.66 -12.67 14.96
CA ARG A 31 5.81 -12.92 16.12
C ARG A 31 4.50 -13.61 15.76
N CYS A 32 3.71 -13.04 14.83
CA CYS A 32 2.37 -13.56 14.52
C CYS A 32 2.30 -14.35 13.22
N ARG A 33 3.36 -14.36 12.43
CA ARG A 33 3.49 -15.09 11.16
C ARG A 33 2.60 -14.58 10.02
N ASN A 34 1.91 -13.45 10.20
CA ASN A 34 1.18 -12.83 9.10
C ASN A 34 2.15 -12.17 8.12
N PRO A 35 1.82 -12.12 6.82
CA PRO A 35 2.64 -11.42 5.84
C PRO A 35 2.81 -9.95 6.21
N LEU A 36 4.01 -9.43 6.01
CA LEU A 36 4.32 -8.02 6.22
C LEU A 36 4.26 -7.25 4.91
N PRO A 37 3.87 -5.97 4.95
CA PRO A 37 4.07 -5.11 3.80
C PRO A 37 5.56 -4.93 3.56
N VAL A 38 6.00 -5.23 2.35
CA VAL A 38 7.41 -5.20 1.96
C VAL A 38 7.54 -4.27 0.76
N PRO A 39 8.50 -3.33 0.77
CA PRO A 39 8.75 -2.52 -0.42
C PRO A 39 8.97 -3.42 -1.65
N GLY A 40 8.37 -3.04 -2.76
CA GLY A 40 8.45 -3.82 -4.00
C GLY A 40 7.35 -4.86 -4.17
N THR A 41 6.50 -5.06 -3.17
CA THR A 41 5.33 -5.94 -3.28
C THR A 41 4.05 -5.15 -3.06
N VAL A 42 2.94 -5.69 -3.54
CA VAL A 42 1.60 -5.16 -3.26
C VAL A 42 0.90 -6.16 -2.36
N LEU A 43 0.57 -5.75 -1.15
CA LEU A 43 -0.08 -6.61 -0.18
C LEU A 43 -1.50 -6.13 0.05
N GLU A 44 -2.44 -7.06 0.00
CA GLU A 44 -3.81 -6.76 0.40
C GLU A 44 -3.90 -6.86 1.92
N LEU A 45 -4.44 -5.81 2.54
CA LEU A 45 -4.59 -5.75 3.99
C LEU A 45 -6.06 -5.61 4.38
N PRO A 46 -6.48 -6.27 5.46
CA PRO A 46 -7.78 -5.98 6.06
C PRO A 46 -7.77 -4.58 6.67
N GLU A 47 -8.97 -4.08 6.95
CA GLU A 47 -9.21 -2.69 7.35
C GLU A 47 -8.31 -2.23 8.51
N GLN A 48 -8.28 -2.99 9.60
CA GLN A 48 -7.51 -2.60 10.77
C GLN A 48 -6.01 -2.59 10.50
N ALA A 49 -5.53 -3.58 9.75
CA ALA A 49 -4.12 -3.68 9.38
C ALA A 49 -3.70 -2.51 8.49
N ALA A 50 -4.55 -2.14 7.53
CA ALA A 50 -4.29 -1.01 6.64
C ALA A 50 -4.24 0.30 7.43
N ALA A 51 -5.19 0.52 8.33
CA ALA A 51 -5.23 1.72 9.17
C ALA A 51 -3.96 1.83 10.03
N THR A 52 -3.53 0.72 10.62
CA THR A 52 -2.31 0.69 11.43
C THR A 52 -1.08 1.02 10.59
N LEU A 53 -0.97 0.46 9.38
CA LEU A 53 0.16 0.74 8.49
C LEU A 53 0.21 2.22 8.10
N ILE A 54 -0.93 2.80 7.74
CA ILE A 54 -1.02 4.21 7.37
C ILE A 54 -0.46 5.11 8.48
N GLN A 55 -0.78 4.79 9.73
CA GLN A 55 -0.33 5.58 10.87
C GLN A 55 1.13 5.34 11.24
N SER A 56 1.64 4.11 11.04
CA SER A 56 2.94 3.71 11.58
C SER A 56 4.07 3.66 10.56
N SER A 57 3.77 3.72 9.26
CA SER A 57 4.80 3.60 8.23
C SER A 57 5.75 4.80 8.22
N GLY A 58 7.04 4.52 8.20
CA GLY A 58 8.07 5.53 8.00
C GLY A 58 8.23 5.96 6.54
N LEU A 59 7.71 5.16 5.61
CA LEU A 59 7.67 5.48 4.19
C LEU A 59 6.28 5.97 3.80
N PRO A 60 6.15 6.75 2.74
CA PRO A 60 4.82 7.03 2.19
C PRO A 60 4.09 5.74 1.83
N VAL A 61 2.78 5.75 1.95
CA VAL A 61 1.93 4.60 1.64
C VAL A 61 0.99 4.96 0.50
N LEU A 62 1.03 4.18 -0.56
CA LEU A 62 0.03 4.23 -1.63
C LEU A 62 -1.02 3.17 -1.33
N VAL A 63 -2.26 3.61 -1.11
CA VAL A 63 -3.38 2.72 -0.83
C VAL A 63 -4.27 2.63 -2.06
N ASP A 64 -4.42 1.43 -2.58
CA ASP A 64 -5.29 1.12 -3.72
C ASP A 64 -6.62 0.61 -3.18
N PHE A 65 -7.63 1.47 -3.15
CA PHE A 65 -8.99 1.10 -2.79
C PHE A 65 -9.68 0.54 -4.02
N TYR A 66 -10.10 -0.70 -3.95
CA TYR A 66 -10.68 -1.42 -5.08
C TYR A 66 -11.87 -2.27 -4.67
N SER A 67 -12.62 -2.76 -5.65
CA SER A 67 -13.65 -3.79 -5.46
C SER A 67 -13.35 -4.95 -6.40
N PRO A 68 -13.58 -6.21 -5.98
CA PRO A 68 -13.35 -7.38 -6.84
C PRO A 68 -14.19 -7.39 -8.12
N THR A 69 -15.31 -6.67 -8.12
CA THR A 69 -16.23 -6.62 -9.29
C THR A 69 -16.00 -5.41 -10.18
N CYS A 70 -14.97 -4.62 -9.88
CA CYS A 70 -14.67 -3.38 -10.60
C CYS A 70 -13.70 -3.67 -11.76
N GLY A 71 -14.18 -3.53 -13.00
CA GLY A 71 -13.35 -3.73 -14.20
C GLY A 71 -12.16 -2.77 -14.27
N PRO A 72 -12.36 -1.45 -14.10
CA PRO A 72 -11.24 -0.50 -14.08
C PRO A 72 -10.19 -0.79 -13.00
N CYS A 73 -10.62 -1.31 -11.84
CA CYS A 73 -9.70 -1.73 -10.79
C CYS A 73 -8.76 -2.85 -11.29
N MET A 74 -9.32 -3.82 -12.02
CA MET A 74 -8.53 -4.93 -12.55
C MET A 74 -7.50 -4.45 -13.57
N MET A 75 -7.85 -3.44 -14.36
CA MET A 75 -6.91 -2.84 -15.32
C MET A 75 -5.72 -2.18 -14.63
N MET A 76 -5.92 -1.65 -13.43
CA MET A 76 -4.86 -0.96 -12.69
C MET A 76 -3.92 -1.91 -11.96
N HIS A 77 -4.33 -3.14 -11.66
CA HIS A 77 -3.52 -4.08 -10.88
C HIS A 77 -2.09 -4.26 -11.42
N PRO A 78 -1.89 -4.57 -12.72
CA PRO A 78 -0.53 -4.73 -13.22
C PRO A 78 0.30 -3.43 -13.16
N LEU A 79 -0.36 -2.28 -13.32
CA LEU A 79 0.30 -0.99 -13.21
C LEU A 79 0.79 -0.73 -11.79
N VAL A 80 -0.06 -1.04 -10.82
CA VAL A 80 0.26 -0.89 -9.39
C VAL A 80 1.42 -1.81 -9.00
N GLU A 81 1.39 -3.06 -9.46
CA GLU A 81 2.47 -4.01 -9.17
C GLU A 81 3.81 -3.57 -9.77
N ARG A 82 3.80 -3.09 -11.02
CA ARG A 82 5.03 -2.59 -11.66
C ARG A 82 5.56 -1.35 -10.95
N LEU A 83 4.67 -0.44 -10.53
CA LEU A 83 5.07 0.73 -9.77
C LEU A 83 5.72 0.34 -8.45
N ALA A 84 5.13 -0.60 -7.73
CA ALA A 84 5.67 -1.08 -6.46
C ALA A 84 7.12 -1.58 -6.64
N LYS A 85 7.38 -2.33 -7.70
CA LYS A 85 8.72 -2.83 -7.98
C LYS A 85 9.71 -1.71 -8.33
N ARG A 86 9.27 -0.74 -9.15
CA ARG A 86 10.12 0.40 -9.52
C ARG A 86 10.45 1.31 -8.35
N ARG A 87 9.54 1.42 -7.40
CA ARG A 87 9.65 2.31 -6.26
C ARG A 87 9.96 1.56 -4.97
N ALA A 88 10.51 0.35 -5.07
CA ALA A 88 10.92 -0.44 -3.91
C ALA A 88 11.91 0.34 -3.06
N GLY A 89 11.64 0.45 -1.76
CA GLY A 89 12.44 1.23 -0.82
C GLY A 89 12.03 2.70 -0.69
N GLU A 90 11.16 3.21 -1.55
CA GLU A 90 10.71 4.61 -1.54
C GLU A 90 9.30 4.78 -1.00
N LEU A 91 8.45 3.78 -1.20
CA LEU A 91 7.08 3.79 -0.68
C LEU A 91 6.56 2.37 -0.47
N MET A 92 5.54 2.27 0.36
CA MET A 92 4.79 1.03 0.57
C MET A 92 3.55 1.07 -0.29
N VAL A 93 3.17 -0.07 -0.87
CA VAL A 93 1.96 -0.16 -1.70
C VAL A 93 1.08 -1.27 -1.14
N VAL A 94 -0.15 -0.92 -0.81
CA VAL A 94 -1.13 -1.86 -0.26
C VAL A 94 -2.45 -1.72 -0.97
N LYS A 95 -3.23 -2.80 -0.96
CA LYS A 95 -4.57 -2.84 -1.53
C LYS A 95 -5.59 -3.03 -0.42
N VAL A 96 -6.70 -2.34 -0.53
CA VAL A 96 -7.82 -2.45 0.40
C VAL A 96 -9.09 -2.71 -0.38
N ASN A 97 -9.73 -3.85 -0.09
CA ASN A 97 -11.02 -4.21 -0.68
C ASN A 97 -12.11 -3.42 0.04
N THR A 98 -12.77 -2.50 -0.65
CA THR A 98 -13.79 -1.65 -0.03
C THR A 98 -15.03 -2.42 0.41
N ASP A 99 -15.30 -3.58 -0.19
CA ASP A 99 -16.43 -4.43 0.22
C ASP A 99 -16.20 -5.02 1.61
N ASN A 100 -14.93 -5.25 1.99
CA ASN A 100 -14.55 -5.82 3.27
C ASN A 100 -14.07 -4.77 4.27
N SER A 101 -13.87 -3.54 3.84
CA SER A 101 -13.28 -2.46 4.64
C SER A 101 -14.06 -1.16 4.50
N PRO A 102 -15.40 -1.19 4.74
CA PRO A 102 -16.23 -0.01 4.53
C PRO A 102 -15.90 1.13 5.50
N GLY A 103 -15.47 0.82 6.71
CA GLY A 103 -15.13 1.84 7.71
C GLY A 103 -13.92 2.67 7.33
N LEU A 104 -12.88 2.05 6.80
CA LEU A 104 -11.68 2.78 6.37
C LEU A 104 -11.99 3.63 5.13
N ALA A 105 -12.70 3.08 4.16
CA ALA A 105 -13.10 3.83 2.97
C ALA A 105 -13.94 5.04 3.37
N GLU A 106 -14.90 4.87 4.26
CA GLU A 106 -15.74 5.96 4.75
C GLU A 106 -14.94 7.02 5.49
N SER A 107 -14.03 6.60 6.38
CA SER A 107 -13.22 7.52 7.17
C SER A 107 -12.31 8.40 6.30
N LEU A 108 -11.87 7.90 5.16
CA LEU A 108 -11.05 8.63 4.20
C LEU A 108 -11.89 9.31 3.10
N GLY A 109 -13.22 9.16 3.15
CA GLY A 109 -14.11 9.76 2.16
C GLY A 109 -14.00 9.15 0.77
N VAL A 110 -13.63 7.88 0.69
CA VAL A 110 -13.54 7.15 -0.59
C VAL A 110 -14.93 6.71 -1.00
N ARG A 111 -15.42 7.19 -2.15
CA ARG A 111 -16.77 6.95 -2.65
C ARG A 111 -16.82 6.23 -4.00
N ALA A 112 -15.68 6.06 -4.63
CA ALA A 112 -15.58 5.44 -5.94
C ALA A 112 -14.37 4.52 -5.98
N VAL A 113 -14.37 3.55 -6.88
CA VAL A 113 -13.23 2.65 -7.08
C VAL A 113 -12.88 2.61 -8.57
N PRO A 114 -11.59 2.50 -8.93
CA PRO A 114 -10.47 2.57 -8.00
C PRO A 114 -10.24 3.99 -7.48
N THR A 115 -9.79 4.11 -6.25
CA THR A 115 -9.29 5.38 -5.70
C THR A 115 -7.94 5.10 -5.08
N PHE A 116 -6.96 5.91 -5.44
CA PHE A 116 -5.59 5.81 -4.93
C PHE A 116 -5.35 6.96 -3.98
N VAL A 117 -4.93 6.65 -2.76
CA VAL A 117 -4.65 7.65 -1.73
C VAL A 117 -3.20 7.49 -1.33
N ILE A 118 -2.45 8.58 -1.31
CA ILE A 118 -1.08 8.58 -0.80
C ILE A 118 -1.08 9.26 0.55
N THR A 119 -0.52 8.58 1.54
CA THR A 119 -0.37 9.11 2.90
C THR A 119 1.10 9.12 3.27
N SER A 120 1.48 10.02 4.17
CA SER A 120 2.80 10.05 4.77
C SER A 120 2.63 10.37 6.24
N ARG A 121 3.07 9.46 7.08
CA ARG A 121 2.95 9.59 8.54
C ARG A 121 1.52 9.90 8.99
N GLY A 122 0.55 9.21 8.36
CA GLY A 122 -0.86 9.35 8.66
C GLY A 122 -1.56 10.53 7.98
N ALA A 123 -0.84 11.43 7.33
CA ALA A 123 -1.43 12.57 6.64
C ALA A 123 -1.61 12.28 5.15
N GLU A 124 -2.78 12.61 4.61
CA GLU A 124 -3.05 12.46 3.20
C GLU A 124 -2.23 13.45 2.39
N ARG A 125 -1.51 12.96 1.37
CA ARG A 125 -0.71 13.77 0.47
C ARG A 125 -1.36 13.98 -0.89
N GLY A 126 -2.31 13.16 -1.24
CA GLY A 126 -3.06 13.28 -2.48
C GLY A 126 -3.96 12.09 -2.71
N ARG A 127 -4.92 12.27 -3.63
CA ARG A 127 -5.78 11.18 -4.08
C ARG A 127 -6.16 11.39 -5.53
N ILE A 128 -6.44 10.28 -6.20
CA ILE A 128 -6.94 10.29 -7.56
C ILE A 128 -7.85 9.09 -7.74
N SER A 129 -8.92 9.25 -8.51
CA SER A 129 -9.89 8.20 -8.76
C SER A 129 -9.94 7.86 -10.24
N GLY A 130 -10.28 6.61 -10.54
CA GLY A 130 -10.46 6.13 -11.91
C GLY A 130 -9.23 5.47 -12.47
N ALA A 131 -9.41 4.74 -13.57
CA ALA A 131 -8.31 4.11 -14.28
C ALA A 131 -7.58 5.14 -15.14
N MET A 132 -6.28 4.96 -15.29
CA MET A 132 -5.44 5.83 -16.09
C MET A 132 -4.27 5.04 -16.69
N GLY A 133 -3.58 5.62 -17.65
CA GLY A 133 -2.40 5.01 -18.23
C GLY A 133 -1.23 4.95 -17.26
N GLU A 134 -0.28 4.07 -17.56
CA GLU A 134 0.86 3.84 -16.68
C GLU A 134 1.72 5.08 -16.47
N THR A 135 1.97 5.84 -17.52
CA THR A 135 2.79 7.06 -17.43
C THR A 135 2.12 8.09 -16.52
N ASP A 136 0.83 8.33 -16.71
CA ASP A 136 0.10 9.29 -15.91
C ASP A 136 0.05 8.87 -14.44
N PHE A 137 -0.16 7.58 -14.19
CA PHE A 137 -0.18 7.03 -12.84
C PHE A 137 1.18 7.21 -12.15
N SER A 138 2.26 6.85 -12.84
CA SER A 138 3.62 6.96 -12.31
C SER A 138 4.00 8.40 -12.00
N LEU A 139 3.63 9.33 -12.88
CA LEU A 139 3.90 10.77 -12.69
C LEU A 139 3.11 11.31 -11.50
N TRP A 140 1.85 10.93 -11.38
CA TRP A 140 1.04 11.37 -10.26
C TRP A 140 1.62 10.90 -8.93
N VAL A 141 1.99 9.62 -8.85
CA VAL A 141 2.60 9.07 -7.62
C VAL A 141 3.89 9.82 -7.30
N ALA A 142 4.75 10.04 -8.30
CA ALA A 142 6.01 10.76 -8.10
C ALA A 142 5.78 12.19 -7.59
N SER A 143 4.70 12.84 -8.04
CA SER A 143 4.39 14.21 -7.63
C SER A 143 3.92 14.31 -6.17
N ARG A 144 3.53 13.19 -5.56
CA ARG A 144 3.00 13.15 -4.19
C ARG A 144 3.92 12.43 -3.21
N THR A 145 5.02 11.93 -3.68
CA THR A 145 6.03 11.24 -2.89
C THR A 145 7.40 11.84 -3.14
#